data_8da2b2387c8dcc5335e46700ac2d83ff
#
_entry.id   8da2b2387c8dcc5335e46700ac2d83ff
#
_cell.length_a   1.000
_cell.length_b   1.000
_cell.length_c   1.000
_cell.angle_alpha   90.00
_cell.angle_beta   90.00
_cell.angle_gamma   90.00
#
_symmetry.space_group_name_H-M   'P 1'
#
loop_
_entity.id
_entity.type
_entity.pdbx_description
1 polymer ?
#
loop_
_entity_poly.entity_id
_entity_poly.type
_entity_poly.pdbx_seq_one_letter_code
_entity_poly.pdbx_strand_id
1 'polypeptide(L)'
;MTEQSGAAPAESLIALLTCGERGRPALIVPEDGQVLTYAQAADRVEALAQRLAGLGVRRGDRVALSLPNGPDVVLLLLAITTLGAAAAPLNPAYTETEFTFFLTDIAPRLLLIPASGAAAASLAAAATQTTLVAVQSAADGPPELLADGRPGAPQRSFEHGGPEDVAVVLHTSGTTSRPKQVPLLQRNLMASAAAIAAHYQLSSDDVSFCVMPLFHIHGLVASTFAAMKAGGSVIAPRRFTPQRFWPQSREHGATWLSAGPTLHQMILDKADKAGPPAAMRFVRSCSSALSPALMERTEQAYGVPMLEAYGMTEASHQMTSNPLPPAPRLPGSVGIPTGTQVAISDKAGKFLPDGAPGEVVIRGPGVTPGYANNPAATAEAFFGNWFRTGDRGVLREGYLFLEGRLKEMILRGGENIAPAEVEQVLMSHPAVRDAVCFGIADAKYGELVGAAVTLNTDAQIRALIDHCREQLAAFKVPVRIDVLTEIPRTPTGKIQRRKVAELVQQRGSQR
;
A
#
# COMPACT_ATOMS: atom_id res chain seq x y z
N MET A 1 17.78 42.55 11.41
CA MET A 1 17.50 41.24 12.03
C MET A 1 17.14 40.30 10.92
N THR A 2 18.10 39.52 10.47
CA THR A 2 17.92 38.49 9.43
C THR A 2 17.17 37.33 10.06
N GLU A 3 15.91 37.14 9.65
CA GLU A 3 15.13 35.94 9.95
C GLU A 3 15.87 34.71 9.41
N GLN A 4 16.42 33.92 10.32
CA GLN A 4 16.86 32.57 10.00
C GLN A 4 15.60 31.76 9.65
N SER A 5 15.39 31.50 8.38
CA SER A 5 14.52 30.39 7.96
C SER A 5 15.17 29.12 8.50
N GLY A 6 14.65 28.60 9.60
CA GLY A 6 15.17 27.37 10.20
C GLY A 6 15.12 26.24 9.17
N ALA A 7 16.27 25.62 8.92
CA ALA A 7 16.34 24.44 8.06
C ALA A 7 15.36 23.37 8.62
N ALA A 8 14.56 22.78 7.73
CA ALA A 8 13.62 21.71 8.13
C ALA A 8 14.39 20.55 8.79
N PRO A 9 13.87 19.95 9.86
CA PRO A 9 14.51 18.79 10.50
C PRO A 9 14.73 17.66 9.49
N ALA A 10 15.89 17.04 9.47
CA ALA A 10 16.26 15.99 8.50
C ALA A 10 15.31 14.78 8.50
N GLU A 11 14.54 14.57 9.56
CA GLU A 11 13.56 13.51 9.71
C GLU A 11 12.11 13.95 9.36
N SER A 12 11.91 15.16 8.86
CA SER A 12 10.61 15.64 8.38
C SER A 12 10.45 15.35 6.89
N LEU A 13 9.20 15.16 6.41
CA LEU A 13 8.93 14.79 5.02
C LEU A 13 9.34 15.88 4.01
N ILE A 14 9.35 17.13 4.38
CA ILE A 14 9.82 18.22 3.53
C ILE A 14 11.29 18.04 3.12
N ALA A 15 12.09 17.35 3.96
CA ALA A 15 13.49 17.07 3.65
C ALA A 15 13.65 16.16 2.40
N LEU A 16 12.62 15.42 1.98
CA LEU A 16 12.63 14.67 0.71
C LEU A 16 12.93 15.57 -0.48
N LEU A 17 12.50 16.83 -0.45
CA LEU A 17 12.74 17.81 -1.51
C LEU A 17 14.18 18.33 -1.57
N THR A 18 15.00 18.00 -0.59
CA THR A 18 16.43 18.34 -0.54
C THR A 18 17.34 17.14 -0.75
N CYS A 19 16.79 15.92 -0.93
CA CYS A 19 17.58 14.71 -1.18
C CYS A 19 18.12 14.65 -2.61
N GLY A 20 17.41 15.22 -3.59
CA GLY A 20 17.88 15.32 -4.97
C GLY A 20 18.51 16.68 -5.28
N GLU A 21 19.37 16.70 -6.29
CA GLU A 21 19.91 17.95 -6.81
C GLU A 21 18.78 18.85 -7.33
N ARG A 22 18.84 20.15 -7.07
CA ARG A 22 17.76 21.10 -7.36
C ARG A 22 17.24 21.09 -8.80
N GLY A 23 18.13 20.86 -9.78
CA GLY A 23 17.79 20.84 -11.21
C GLY A 23 17.31 19.47 -11.72
N ARG A 24 17.44 18.39 -10.95
CA ARG A 24 17.01 17.04 -11.39
C ARG A 24 15.50 16.88 -11.31
N PRO A 25 14.91 16.05 -12.20
CA PRO A 25 13.50 15.67 -12.10
C PRO A 25 13.17 15.03 -10.76
N ALA A 26 12.11 15.51 -10.08
CA ALA A 26 11.53 14.88 -8.91
C ALA A 26 10.26 14.10 -9.29
N LEU A 27 9.37 14.75 -10.06
CA LEU A 27 8.09 14.17 -10.49
C LEU A 27 7.94 14.32 -12.01
N ILE A 28 7.53 13.25 -12.67
CA ILE A 28 7.30 13.17 -14.11
C ILE A 28 5.85 12.77 -14.36
N VAL A 29 5.11 13.53 -15.13
CA VAL A 29 3.70 13.27 -15.49
C VAL A 29 3.65 12.76 -16.93
N PRO A 30 3.45 11.45 -17.14
CA PRO A 30 3.61 10.86 -18.45
C PRO A 30 2.47 11.16 -19.43
N GLU A 31 1.35 11.78 -18.98
CA GLU A 31 0.22 12.11 -19.84
C GLU A 31 0.46 13.35 -20.71
N ASP A 32 1.20 14.32 -20.21
CA ASP A 32 1.47 15.61 -20.86
C ASP A 32 2.97 15.95 -20.92
N GLY A 33 3.83 15.05 -20.41
CA GLY A 33 5.27 15.24 -20.39
C GLY A 33 5.76 16.29 -19.37
N GLN A 34 4.89 16.76 -18.46
CA GLN A 34 5.28 17.71 -17.42
C GLN A 34 6.35 17.10 -16.52
N VAL A 35 7.44 17.81 -16.33
CA VAL A 35 8.52 17.45 -15.41
C VAL A 35 8.67 18.53 -14.36
N LEU A 36 8.59 18.15 -13.09
CA LEU A 36 8.89 19.02 -11.96
C LEU A 36 10.26 18.67 -11.40
N THR A 37 11.17 19.64 -11.42
CA THR A 37 12.45 19.48 -10.73
C THR A 37 12.27 19.54 -9.21
N TYR A 38 13.29 19.11 -8.45
CA TYR A 38 13.30 19.23 -6.99
C TYR A 38 13.10 20.69 -6.53
N ALA A 39 13.73 21.65 -7.22
CA ALA A 39 13.52 23.09 -6.94
C ALA A 39 12.07 23.50 -7.14
N GLN A 40 11.48 23.19 -8.31
CA GLN A 40 10.09 23.52 -8.61
C GLN A 40 9.10 22.84 -7.67
N ALA A 41 9.35 21.58 -7.29
CA ALA A 41 8.53 20.88 -6.31
C ALA A 41 8.59 21.56 -4.93
N ALA A 42 9.79 21.97 -4.48
CA ALA A 42 9.97 22.69 -3.23
C ALA A 42 9.23 24.04 -3.22
N ASP A 43 9.39 24.83 -4.29
CA ASP A 43 8.71 26.13 -4.43
C ASP A 43 7.18 25.98 -4.45
N ARG A 44 6.67 24.93 -5.13
CA ARG A 44 5.23 24.64 -5.15
C ARG A 44 4.69 24.19 -3.81
N VAL A 45 5.44 23.34 -3.10
CA VAL A 45 5.06 22.88 -1.74
C VAL A 45 5.00 24.03 -0.76
N GLU A 46 5.98 24.95 -0.79
CA GLU A 46 5.98 26.14 0.05
C GLU A 46 4.75 27.05 -0.25
N ALA A 47 4.48 27.32 -1.52
CA ALA A 47 3.32 28.10 -1.94
C ALA A 47 1.99 27.46 -1.51
N LEU A 48 1.88 26.13 -1.59
CA LEU A 48 0.70 25.39 -1.13
C LEU A 48 0.56 25.43 0.40
N ALA A 49 1.65 25.29 1.13
CA ALA A 49 1.64 25.40 2.60
C ALA A 49 1.15 26.79 3.04
N GLN A 50 1.62 27.87 2.38
CA GLN A 50 1.13 29.24 2.65
C GLN A 50 -0.37 29.39 2.35
N ARG A 51 -0.89 28.80 1.28
CA ARG A 51 -2.33 28.83 0.93
C ARG A 51 -3.16 28.02 1.94
N LEU A 52 -2.71 26.81 2.31
CA LEU A 52 -3.37 25.99 3.33
C LEU A 52 -3.40 26.67 4.69
N ALA A 53 -2.29 27.33 5.08
CA ALA A 53 -2.22 28.15 6.30
C ALA A 53 -3.22 29.31 6.23
N GLY A 54 -3.38 29.96 5.06
CA GLY A 54 -4.37 31.01 4.82
C GLY A 54 -5.82 30.52 4.91
N LEU A 55 -6.08 29.26 4.54
CA LEU A 55 -7.35 28.56 4.74
C LEU A 55 -7.55 28.08 6.20
N GLY A 56 -6.63 28.43 7.08
CA GLY A 56 -6.70 28.18 8.50
C GLY A 56 -6.17 26.83 8.96
N VAL A 57 -5.47 26.08 8.11
CA VAL A 57 -4.80 24.82 8.53
C VAL A 57 -3.67 25.15 9.51
N ARG A 58 -3.61 24.40 10.60
CA ARG A 58 -2.64 24.57 11.69
C ARG A 58 -2.05 23.22 12.09
N ARG A 59 -0.97 23.24 12.85
CA ARG A 59 -0.35 22.06 13.45
C ARG A 59 -1.40 21.23 14.19
N GLY A 60 -1.40 19.92 13.97
CA GLY A 60 -2.34 18.98 14.56
C GLY A 60 -3.69 18.85 13.84
N ASP A 61 -4.03 19.76 12.91
CA ASP A 61 -5.20 19.61 12.06
C ASP A 61 -5.08 18.38 11.14
N ARG A 62 -6.22 17.91 10.64
CA ARG A 62 -6.30 16.87 9.62
C ARG A 62 -6.89 17.46 8.35
N VAL A 63 -6.32 17.11 7.21
CA VAL A 63 -6.78 17.51 5.88
C VAL A 63 -7.03 16.27 5.05
N ALA A 64 -8.28 16.03 4.70
CA ALA A 64 -8.64 14.92 3.82
C ALA A 64 -8.39 15.30 2.34
N LEU A 65 -7.89 14.33 1.55
CA LEU A 65 -7.65 14.48 0.12
C LEU A 65 -8.38 13.38 -0.63
N SER A 66 -9.28 13.74 -1.53
CA SER A 66 -9.93 12.83 -2.47
C SER A 66 -9.62 13.29 -3.89
N LEU A 67 -8.40 13.01 -4.33
CA LEU A 67 -7.85 13.47 -5.61
C LEU A 67 -7.40 12.28 -6.47
N PRO A 68 -7.41 12.38 -7.80
CA PRO A 68 -6.73 11.44 -8.67
C PRO A 68 -5.25 11.33 -8.30
N ASN A 69 -4.62 10.21 -8.65
CA ASN A 69 -3.17 10.10 -8.56
C ASN A 69 -2.49 11.25 -9.32
N GLY A 70 -1.20 11.43 -9.11
CA GLY A 70 -0.41 12.44 -9.81
C GLY A 70 0.36 13.37 -8.88
N PRO A 71 1.04 14.37 -9.43
CA PRO A 71 1.93 15.26 -8.67
C PRO A 71 1.19 16.07 -7.61
N ASP A 72 -0.06 16.48 -7.86
CA ASP A 72 -0.81 17.35 -6.95
C ASP A 72 -1.03 16.69 -5.58
N VAL A 73 -1.28 15.36 -5.55
CA VAL A 73 -1.40 14.62 -4.29
C VAL A 73 -0.10 14.63 -3.52
N VAL A 74 1.03 14.41 -4.19
CA VAL A 74 2.36 14.40 -3.55
C VAL A 74 2.69 15.78 -3.00
N LEU A 75 2.50 16.85 -3.80
CA LEU A 75 2.78 18.22 -3.40
C LEU A 75 1.89 18.69 -2.24
N LEU A 76 0.58 18.41 -2.31
CA LEU A 76 -0.37 18.74 -1.25
C LEU A 76 -0.08 17.98 0.05
N LEU A 77 0.26 16.71 -0.04
CA LEU A 77 0.63 15.93 1.14
C LEU A 77 1.88 16.52 1.81
N LEU A 78 2.92 16.85 1.05
CA LEU A 78 4.13 17.49 1.58
C LEU A 78 3.81 18.88 2.15
N ALA A 79 2.93 19.66 1.51
CA ALA A 79 2.53 20.97 2.00
C ALA A 79 1.74 20.90 3.33
N ILE A 80 0.83 19.93 3.45
CA ILE A 80 0.07 19.69 4.69
C ILE A 80 1.02 19.34 5.82
N THR A 81 1.94 18.41 5.58
CA THR A 81 2.90 17.95 6.59
C THR A 81 3.93 19.01 6.95
N THR A 82 4.24 19.95 6.03
CA THR A 82 5.06 21.13 6.31
C THR A 82 4.44 22.03 7.38
N LEU A 83 3.11 22.08 7.47
CA LEU A 83 2.38 22.80 8.53
C LEU A 83 2.26 22.01 9.86
N GLY A 84 2.83 20.80 9.94
CA GLY A 84 2.60 19.91 11.07
C GLY A 84 1.17 19.37 11.16
N ALA A 85 0.40 19.48 10.07
CA ALA A 85 -0.91 18.88 9.91
C ALA A 85 -0.83 17.48 9.29
N ALA A 86 -1.85 16.66 9.51
CA ALA A 86 -1.92 15.30 8.99
C ALA A 86 -2.74 15.25 7.69
N ALA A 87 -2.16 14.67 6.63
CA ALA A 87 -2.90 14.32 5.43
C ALA A 87 -3.69 13.03 5.63
N ALA A 88 -4.95 13.01 5.18
CA ALA A 88 -5.80 11.82 5.17
C ALA A 88 -6.25 11.52 3.73
N PRO A 89 -5.42 10.84 2.91
CA PRO A 89 -5.78 10.51 1.55
C PRO A 89 -6.88 9.44 1.53
N LEU A 90 -7.95 9.74 0.79
CA LEU A 90 -9.13 8.91 0.62
C LEU A 90 -9.25 8.44 -0.83
N ASN A 91 -9.79 7.23 -1.02
CA ASN A 91 -10.05 6.71 -2.36
C ASN A 91 -11.14 7.55 -3.05
N PRO A 92 -10.87 8.16 -4.22
CA PRO A 92 -11.87 8.95 -4.96
C PRO A 92 -13.08 8.14 -5.43
N ALA A 93 -13.00 6.82 -5.45
CA ALA A 93 -14.08 5.93 -5.84
C ALA A 93 -15.02 5.52 -4.69
N TYR A 94 -14.84 6.07 -3.49
CA TYR A 94 -15.75 5.82 -2.38
C TYR A 94 -17.16 6.33 -2.67
N THR A 95 -18.15 5.60 -2.15
CA THR A 95 -19.55 6.02 -2.14
C THR A 95 -19.75 7.16 -1.15
N GLU A 96 -20.90 7.86 -1.22
CA GLU A 96 -21.29 8.88 -0.25
C GLU A 96 -21.27 8.35 1.19
N THR A 97 -21.82 7.13 1.40
CA THR A 97 -21.85 6.49 2.72
C THR A 97 -20.44 6.23 3.27
N GLU A 98 -19.54 5.76 2.42
CA GLU A 98 -18.12 5.55 2.81
C GLU A 98 -17.43 6.87 3.11
N PHE A 99 -17.60 7.90 2.27
CA PHE A 99 -17.07 9.23 2.56
C PHE A 99 -17.59 9.79 3.86
N THR A 100 -18.92 9.70 4.11
CA THR A 100 -19.54 10.15 5.36
C THR A 100 -18.92 9.45 6.57
N PHE A 101 -18.74 8.14 6.48
CA PHE A 101 -18.06 7.38 7.53
C PHE A 101 -16.63 7.90 7.79
N PHE A 102 -15.81 8.01 6.73
CA PHE A 102 -14.42 8.42 6.88
C PHE A 102 -14.28 9.89 7.33
N LEU A 103 -15.10 10.80 6.81
CA LEU A 103 -15.08 12.20 7.22
C LEU A 103 -15.52 12.37 8.68
N THR A 104 -16.52 11.60 9.12
CA THR A 104 -16.93 11.61 10.53
C THR A 104 -15.82 11.08 11.44
N ASP A 105 -15.16 10.00 11.05
CA ASP A 105 -14.12 9.35 11.85
C ASP A 105 -12.82 10.17 11.88
N ILE A 106 -12.38 10.74 10.75
CA ILE A 106 -11.19 11.60 10.63
C ILE A 106 -11.44 12.96 11.28
N ALA A 107 -12.65 13.52 11.15
CA ALA A 107 -13.02 14.89 11.51
C ALA A 107 -12.04 15.92 10.91
N PRO A 108 -11.86 15.95 9.57
CA PRO A 108 -10.87 16.82 8.95
C PRO A 108 -11.34 18.28 8.94
N ARG A 109 -10.38 19.20 9.03
CA ARG A 109 -10.65 20.64 8.87
C ARG A 109 -11.09 20.97 7.45
N LEU A 110 -10.45 20.37 6.45
CA LEU A 110 -10.72 20.56 5.04
C LEU A 110 -10.84 19.21 4.33
N LEU A 111 -11.68 19.16 3.30
CA LEU A 111 -11.67 18.11 2.28
C LEU A 111 -11.27 18.71 0.94
N LEU A 112 -10.15 18.26 0.39
CA LEU A 112 -9.65 18.65 -0.93
C LEU A 112 -10.19 17.71 -2.00
N ILE A 113 -10.89 18.25 -3.02
CA ILE A 113 -11.43 17.49 -4.16
C ILE A 113 -11.00 18.13 -5.48
N PRO A 114 -11.06 17.43 -6.63
CA PRO A 114 -10.78 18.05 -7.93
C PRO A 114 -11.78 19.17 -8.24
N ALA A 115 -11.33 20.24 -8.91
CA ALA A 115 -12.21 21.34 -9.34
C ALA A 115 -13.30 20.88 -10.33
N SER A 116 -13.09 19.76 -11.03
CA SER A 116 -14.12 19.10 -11.85
C SER A 116 -15.28 18.51 -11.02
N GLY A 117 -15.14 18.51 -9.70
CA GLY A 117 -16.12 18.01 -8.75
C GLY A 117 -15.92 16.52 -8.38
N ALA A 118 -16.55 16.12 -7.28
CA ALA A 118 -16.63 14.77 -6.77
C ALA A 118 -17.96 14.61 -6.00
N ALA A 119 -19.02 14.24 -6.69
CA ALA A 119 -20.40 14.32 -6.17
C ALA A 119 -20.58 13.60 -4.79
N ALA A 120 -20.12 12.36 -4.68
CA ALA A 120 -20.22 11.58 -3.43
C ALA A 120 -19.45 12.24 -2.27
N ALA A 121 -18.25 12.75 -2.53
CA ALA A 121 -17.43 13.46 -1.55
C ALA A 121 -18.06 14.79 -1.13
N SER A 122 -18.67 15.53 -2.08
CA SER A 122 -19.33 16.81 -1.81
C SER A 122 -20.58 16.64 -0.95
N LEU A 123 -21.41 15.63 -1.23
CA LEU A 123 -22.60 15.31 -0.41
C LEU A 123 -22.20 14.91 1.00
N ALA A 124 -21.18 14.06 1.14
CA ALA A 124 -20.68 13.66 2.44
C ALA A 124 -20.05 14.84 3.22
N ALA A 125 -19.34 15.76 2.55
CA ALA A 125 -18.80 16.96 3.17
C ALA A 125 -19.90 17.87 3.72
N ALA A 126 -21.00 18.05 2.98
CA ALA A 126 -22.17 18.79 3.44
C ALA A 126 -22.82 18.13 4.66
N ALA A 127 -23.00 16.79 4.63
CA ALA A 127 -23.59 16.02 5.73
C ALA A 127 -22.73 16.06 7.01
N THR A 128 -21.40 16.12 6.89
CA THR A 128 -20.45 16.16 8.02
C THR A 128 -19.99 17.57 8.38
N GLN A 129 -20.50 18.59 7.72
CA GLN A 129 -20.09 20.01 7.89
C GLN A 129 -18.59 20.22 7.67
N THR A 130 -17.97 19.39 6.83
CA THR A 130 -16.55 19.51 6.46
C THR A 130 -16.37 20.58 5.40
N THR A 131 -15.46 21.53 5.62
CA THR A 131 -15.16 22.58 4.63
C THR A 131 -14.57 21.97 3.36
N LEU A 132 -15.24 22.22 2.23
CA LEU A 132 -14.81 21.75 0.91
C LEU A 132 -13.90 22.75 0.24
N VAL A 133 -12.78 22.26 -0.34
CA VAL A 133 -11.86 23.08 -1.14
C VAL A 133 -11.61 22.36 -2.45
N ALA A 134 -11.86 23.07 -3.55
CA ALA A 134 -11.59 22.55 -4.89
C ALA A 134 -10.11 22.78 -5.25
N VAL A 135 -9.49 21.76 -5.81
CA VAL A 135 -8.10 21.75 -6.29
C VAL A 135 -8.11 21.83 -7.81
N GLN A 136 -7.63 22.94 -8.35
CA GLN A 136 -7.48 23.13 -9.78
C GLN A 136 -6.01 22.98 -10.17
N SER A 137 -5.68 21.89 -10.87
CA SER A 137 -4.32 21.64 -11.38
C SER A 137 -3.88 22.77 -12.31
N ALA A 138 -2.62 23.17 -12.24
CA ALA A 138 -2.04 24.19 -13.11
C ALA A 138 -0.83 23.59 -13.87
N ALA A 139 -0.70 23.95 -15.15
CA ALA A 139 0.46 23.53 -15.94
C ALA A 139 1.74 24.18 -15.42
N ASP A 140 1.68 25.52 -15.23
CA ASP A 140 2.80 26.32 -14.76
C ASP A 140 2.50 26.90 -13.38
N GLY A 141 2.96 26.22 -12.33
CA GLY A 141 2.74 26.70 -10.96
C GLY A 141 2.14 25.63 -10.04
N PRO A 142 1.91 25.99 -8.76
CA PRO A 142 1.21 25.10 -7.83
C PRO A 142 -0.27 25.03 -8.18
N PRO A 143 -0.98 23.93 -7.88
CA PRO A 143 -2.42 23.87 -8.02
C PRO A 143 -3.10 24.98 -7.20
N GLU A 144 -4.21 25.50 -7.73
CA GLU A 144 -5.02 26.50 -7.01
C GLU A 144 -5.96 25.81 -6.02
N LEU A 145 -6.09 26.41 -4.85
CA LEU A 145 -7.01 25.96 -3.79
C LEU A 145 -8.17 26.94 -3.70
N LEU A 146 -9.35 26.50 -4.13
CA LEU A 146 -10.54 27.34 -4.24
C LEU A 146 -11.53 26.98 -3.12
N ALA A 147 -11.67 27.86 -2.12
CA ALA A 147 -12.72 27.80 -1.14
C ALA A 147 -13.87 28.71 -1.58
N ASP A 148 -15.10 28.20 -1.66
CA ASP A 148 -16.26 28.91 -2.18
C ASP A 148 -15.98 29.59 -3.57
N GLY A 149 -15.22 28.90 -4.42
CA GLY A 149 -14.84 29.38 -5.75
C GLY A 149 -13.80 30.50 -5.76
N ARG A 150 -13.17 30.82 -4.64
CA ARG A 150 -12.15 31.88 -4.51
C ARG A 150 -10.83 31.31 -4.02
N PRO A 151 -9.70 31.76 -4.57
CA PRO A 151 -8.39 31.37 -4.06
C PRO A 151 -8.20 31.83 -2.62
N GLY A 152 -7.68 30.92 -1.78
CA GLY A 152 -7.28 31.26 -0.43
C GLY A 152 -6.13 32.28 -0.41
N ALA A 153 -6.22 33.32 0.44
CA ALA A 153 -5.12 34.25 0.63
C ALA A 153 -3.93 33.56 1.29
N PRO A 154 -2.68 33.70 0.76
CA PRO A 154 -1.52 33.05 1.35
C PRO A 154 -1.13 33.69 2.70
N GLN A 155 -0.89 32.83 3.70
CA GLN A 155 -0.26 33.24 4.97
C GLN A 155 1.22 32.89 4.91
N ARG A 156 2.10 33.92 4.88
CA ARG A 156 3.53 33.73 4.68
C ARG A 156 4.30 33.22 5.91
N SER A 157 3.76 33.41 7.10
CA SER A 157 4.41 32.98 8.34
C SER A 157 3.61 31.85 8.97
N PHE A 158 4.23 30.71 9.14
CA PHE A 158 3.71 29.53 9.83
C PHE A 158 4.84 28.73 10.48
N GLU A 159 4.51 27.93 11.48
CA GLU A 159 5.45 27.02 12.14
C GLU A 159 5.59 25.74 11.32
N HIS A 160 6.84 25.32 11.06
CA HIS A 160 7.12 24.09 10.35
C HIS A 160 6.86 22.86 11.22
N GLY A 161 6.26 21.82 10.60
CA GLY A 161 6.08 20.52 11.23
C GLY A 161 7.41 19.81 11.52
N GLY A 162 7.41 19.02 12.57
CA GLY A 162 8.58 18.27 13.03
C GLY A 162 8.39 16.74 12.93
N PRO A 163 9.43 15.97 13.28
CA PRO A 163 9.45 14.51 13.17
C PRO A 163 8.32 13.79 13.93
N GLU A 164 7.89 14.34 15.04
CA GLU A 164 6.87 13.77 15.94
C GLU A 164 5.44 14.14 15.53
N ASP A 165 5.25 15.04 14.56
CA ASP A 165 3.91 15.35 14.07
C ASP A 165 3.35 14.20 13.24
N VAL A 166 2.06 13.96 13.36
CA VAL A 166 1.36 13.01 12.49
C VAL A 166 1.34 13.56 11.07
N ALA A 167 1.97 12.84 10.17
CA ALA A 167 2.04 13.22 8.76
C ALA A 167 0.86 12.69 7.95
N VAL A 168 0.49 11.43 8.19
CA VAL A 168 -0.56 10.74 7.43
C VAL A 168 -1.44 9.95 8.38
N VAL A 169 -2.75 10.01 8.14
CA VAL A 169 -3.74 9.13 8.78
C VAL A 169 -4.34 8.24 7.71
N LEU A 170 -4.12 6.93 7.83
CA LEU A 170 -4.72 5.93 6.94
C LEU A 170 -5.67 5.02 7.71
N HIS A 171 -6.65 4.48 7.01
CA HIS A 171 -7.53 3.46 7.58
C HIS A 171 -7.11 2.08 7.10
N THR A 172 -7.02 1.13 8.03
CA THR A 172 -6.82 -0.26 7.68
C THR A 172 -8.16 -0.95 7.50
N SER A 173 -8.29 -1.72 6.44
CA SER A 173 -9.39 -2.65 6.27
C SER A 173 -9.21 -3.79 7.27
N GLY A 174 -9.58 -3.56 8.54
CA GLY A 174 -9.60 -4.62 9.54
C GLY A 174 -10.50 -5.76 9.08
N THR A 175 -10.09 -7.00 9.34
CA THR A 175 -10.94 -8.20 9.16
C THR A 175 -12.16 -8.19 10.10
N THR A 176 -12.28 -7.18 11.00
CA THR A 176 -13.36 -7.00 11.97
C THR A 176 -14.00 -5.63 11.81
N SER A 177 -15.27 -5.60 11.68
CA SER A 177 -16.34 -4.60 11.61
C SER A 177 -16.06 -3.11 11.33
N ARG A 178 -15.02 -2.47 11.80
CA ARG A 178 -14.71 -1.05 11.50
C ARG A 178 -13.25 -0.83 11.18
N PRO A 179 -12.92 -0.10 10.09
CA PRO A 179 -11.54 0.32 9.81
C PRO A 179 -10.94 1.11 10.98
N LYS A 180 -9.67 0.85 11.29
CA LYS A 180 -8.95 1.56 12.35
C LYS A 180 -8.10 2.67 11.74
N GLN A 181 -8.06 3.83 12.40
CA GLN A 181 -7.16 4.91 12.03
C GLN A 181 -5.73 4.61 12.49
N VAL A 182 -4.81 4.62 11.55
CA VAL A 182 -3.36 4.46 11.78
C VAL A 182 -2.69 5.82 11.59
N PRO A 183 -2.33 6.53 12.66
CA PRO A 183 -1.51 7.73 12.57
C PRO A 183 -0.05 7.33 12.29
N LEU A 184 0.55 7.94 11.27
CA LEU A 184 1.94 7.75 10.92
C LEU A 184 2.68 9.08 11.09
N LEU A 185 3.71 9.09 11.93
CA LEU A 185 4.52 10.27 12.18
C LEU A 185 5.45 10.55 10.99
N GLN A 186 5.89 11.79 10.86
CA GLN A 186 6.85 12.15 9.80
C GLN A 186 8.09 11.26 9.85
N ARG A 187 8.68 11.06 11.05
CA ARG A 187 9.83 10.17 11.24
C ARG A 187 9.55 8.69 10.87
N ASN A 188 8.32 8.21 11.08
CA ASN A 188 7.99 6.82 10.72
C ASN A 188 8.08 6.62 9.19
N LEU A 189 7.50 7.55 8.43
CA LEU A 189 7.51 7.52 6.96
C LEU A 189 8.92 7.72 6.39
N MET A 190 9.69 8.65 6.99
CA MET A 190 11.09 8.88 6.60
C MET A 190 11.98 7.66 6.86
N ALA A 191 11.80 7.00 8.01
CA ALA A 191 12.55 5.79 8.34
C ALA A 191 12.24 4.64 7.36
N SER A 192 10.96 4.43 7.03
CA SER A 192 10.56 3.42 6.05
C SER A 192 11.08 3.74 4.64
N ALA A 193 10.96 5.00 4.20
CA ALA A 193 11.50 5.42 2.90
C ALA A 193 13.02 5.22 2.81
N ALA A 194 13.75 5.57 3.87
CA ALA A 194 15.20 5.38 3.95
C ALA A 194 15.60 3.89 3.93
N ALA A 195 14.87 3.05 4.68
CA ALA A 195 15.10 1.61 4.72
C ALA A 195 14.88 0.95 3.34
N ILE A 196 13.82 1.35 2.62
CA ILE A 196 13.53 0.88 1.27
C ILE A 196 14.64 1.33 0.30
N ALA A 197 15.00 2.61 0.34
CA ALA A 197 16.05 3.15 -0.53
C ALA A 197 17.39 2.42 -0.31
N ALA A 198 17.78 2.21 0.94
CA ALA A 198 19.01 1.50 1.28
C ALA A 198 18.98 0.03 0.86
N HIS A 199 17.86 -0.69 1.10
CA HIS A 199 17.71 -2.11 0.79
C HIS A 199 17.85 -2.39 -0.73
N TYR A 200 17.25 -1.54 -1.56
CA TYR A 200 17.33 -1.67 -3.02
C TYR A 200 18.47 -0.87 -3.65
N GLN A 201 19.34 -0.28 -2.82
CA GLN A 201 20.47 0.54 -3.29
C GLN A 201 19.99 1.57 -4.31
N LEU A 202 18.89 2.26 -3.98
CA LEU A 202 18.37 3.33 -4.83
C LEU A 202 19.31 4.53 -4.79
N SER A 203 19.44 5.19 -5.91
CA SER A 203 20.26 6.37 -6.11
C SER A 203 19.49 7.48 -6.83
N SER A 204 20.14 8.61 -7.03
CA SER A 204 19.63 9.71 -7.84
C SER A 204 19.34 9.35 -9.30
N ASP A 205 19.92 8.26 -9.81
CA ASP A 205 19.71 7.79 -11.18
C ASP A 205 18.48 6.87 -11.31
N ASP A 206 17.88 6.50 -10.20
CA ASP A 206 16.69 5.65 -10.23
C ASP A 206 15.41 6.42 -10.53
N VAL A 207 14.58 5.82 -11.37
CA VAL A 207 13.27 6.32 -11.78
C VAL A 207 12.21 5.28 -11.40
N SER A 208 11.40 5.60 -10.41
CA SER A 208 10.27 4.78 -9.97
C SER A 208 9.06 5.00 -10.85
N PHE A 209 8.42 3.94 -11.35
CA PHE A 209 7.09 4.07 -11.93
C PHE A 209 6.02 3.79 -10.87
N CYS A 210 5.31 4.83 -10.40
CA CYS A 210 4.26 4.70 -9.41
C CYS A 210 2.93 4.25 -10.03
N VAL A 211 2.70 2.94 -10.05
CA VAL A 211 1.44 2.34 -10.52
C VAL A 211 0.40 2.19 -9.43
N MET A 212 0.83 2.27 -8.16
CA MET A 212 -0.03 2.09 -7.00
C MET A 212 -0.78 3.39 -6.65
N PRO A 213 -2.00 3.28 -6.09
CA PRO A 213 -2.73 4.45 -5.61
C PRO A 213 -1.95 5.21 -4.51
N LEU A 214 -1.93 6.56 -4.61
CA LEU A 214 -1.29 7.43 -3.61
C LEU A 214 -2.13 7.62 -2.33
N PHE A 215 -3.37 7.19 -2.32
CA PHE A 215 -4.15 7.06 -1.08
C PHE A 215 -3.82 5.80 -0.27
N HIS A 216 -2.86 5.01 -0.74
CA HIS A 216 -2.39 3.80 -0.07
C HIS A 216 -0.90 3.90 0.25
N ILE A 217 -0.50 3.38 1.41
CA ILE A 217 0.88 3.45 1.91
C ILE A 217 1.90 2.86 0.92
N HIS A 218 1.53 1.88 0.10
CA HIS A 218 2.38 1.27 -0.91
C HIS A 218 2.78 2.28 -2.00
N GLY A 219 1.82 2.99 -2.59
CA GLY A 219 2.11 4.02 -3.60
C GLY A 219 2.87 5.19 -3.00
N LEU A 220 2.45 5.61 -1.82
CA LEU A 220 2.99 6.77 -1.15
C LEU A 220 4.44 6.58 -0.69
N VAL A 221 4.71 5.54 0.08
CA VAL A 221 6.05 5.33 0.67
C VAL A 221 6.93 4.51 -0.22
N ALA A 222 6.48 3.32 -0.65
CA ALA A 222 7.38 2.41 -1.36
C ALA A 222 7.70 2.86 -2.78
N SER A 223 6.74 3.46 -3.50
CA SER A 223 6.99 3.91 -4.86
C SER A 223 7.46 5.37 -4.94
N THR A 224 6.98 6.25 -4.04
CA THR A 224 7.20 7.71 -4.14
C THR A 224 8.29 8.17 -3.18
N PHE A 225 8.07 8.06 -1.86
CA PHE A 225 9.01 8.62 -0.90
C PHE A 225 10.37 7.90 -0.89
N ALA A 226 10.40 6.59 -1.16
CA ALA A 226 11.67 5.86 -1.26
C ALA A 226 12.54 6.36 -2.43
N ALA A 227 11.94 6.61 -3.60
CA ALA A 227 12.65 7.18 -4.73
C ALA A 227 13.13 8.61 -4.43
N MET A 228 12.26 9.48 -3.88
CA MET A 228 12.63 10.84 -3.51
C MET A 228 13.71 10.86 -2.40
N LYS A 229 13.67 9.92 -1.44
CA LYS A 229 14.69 9.79 -0.38
C LYS A 229 16.07 9.47 -0.94
N ALA A 230 16.13 8.74 -2.05
CA ALA A 230 17.38 8.46 -2.78
C ALA A 230 17.81 9.60 -3.72
N GLY A 231 17.03 10.68 -3.82
CA GLY A 231 17.27 11.76 -4.79
C GLY A 231 16.88 11.41 -6.23
N GLY A 232 16.18 10.30 -6.43
CA GLY A 232 15.70 9.82 -7.73
C GLY A 232 14.38 10.47 -8.17
N SER A 233 13.84 9.98 -9.27
CA SER A 233 12.63 10.52 -9.89
C SER A 233 11.44 9.58 -9.74
N VAL A 234 10.22 10.13 -9.83
CA VAL A 234 8.97 9.36 -9.79
C VAL A 234 8.13 9.69 -11.01
N ILE A 235 7.84 8.70 -11.84
CA ILE A 235 6.80 8.78 -12.86
C ILE A 235 5.47 8.59 -12.12
N ALA A 236 4.67 9.66 -12.05
CA ALA A 236 3.43 9.75 -11.29
C ALA A 236 2.24 10.03 -12.24
N PRO A 237 1.71 9.00 -12.92
CA PRO A 237 0.57 9.18 -13.82
C PRO A 237 -0.67 9.64 -13.05
N ARG A 238 -1.43 10.59 -13.63
CA ARG A 238 -2.73 10.99 -13.07
C ARG A 238 -3.74 9.85 -13.09
N ARG A 239 -3.60 8.97 -14.07
CA ARG A 239 -4.38 7.73 -14.17
C ARG A 239 -3.52 6.61 -14.70
N PHE A 240 -3.25 5.61 -13.87
CA PHE A 240 -2.60 4.40 -14.33
C PHE A 240 -3.51 3.60 -15.28
N THR A 241 -2.98 3.24 -16.46
CA THR A 241 -3.60 2.31 -17.40
C THR A 241 -2.57 1.28 -17.88
N PRO A 242 -2.84 -0.02 -17.76
CA PRO A 242 -1.88 -1.07 -18.14
C PRO A 242 -1.38 -0.96 -19.59
N GLN A 243 -2.25 -0.46 -20.49
CA GLN A 243 -1.92 -0.29 -21.93
C GLN A 243 -0.83 0.75 -22.18
N ARG A 244 -0.70 1.74 -21.30
CA ARG A 244 0.28 2.82 -21.43
C ARG A 244 1.58 2.56 -20.66
N PHE A 245 1.60 1.55 -19.80
CA PHE A 245 2.74 1.28 -18.93
C PHE A 245 4.05 1.09 -19.71
N TRP A 246 4.07 0.17 -20.66
CA TRP A 246 5.30 -0.18 -21.38
C TRP A 246 5.87 0.99 -22.21
N PRO A 247 5.08 1.69 -23.04
CA PRO A 247 5.57 2.89 -23.75
C PRO A 247 6.07 3.97 -22.78
N GLN A 248 5.28 4.32 -21.76
CA GLN A 248 5.64 5.39 -20.82
C GLN A 248 6.86 5.03 -19.96
N SER A 249 7.02 3.76 -19.56
CA SER A 249 8.20 3.33 -18.81
C SER A 249 9.49 3.43 -19.62
N ARG A 250 9.43 3.16 -20.93
CA ARG A 250 10.57 3.34 -21.85
C ARG A 250 10.85 4.83 -22.10
N GLU A 251 9.83 5.60 -22.41
CA GLU A 251 9.93 7.04 -22.69
C GLU A 251 10.59 7.81 -21.55
N HIS A 252 10.24 7.47 -20.32
CA HIS A 252 10.74 8.15 -19.13
C HIS A 252 11.84 7.38 -18.39
N GLY A 253 12.35 6.29 -18.96
CA GLY A 253 13.51 5.56 -18.42
C GLY A 253 13.29 4.94 -17.06
N ALA A 254 12.11 4.32 -16.81
CA ALA A 254 11.84 3.66 -15.53
C ALA A 254 12.91 2.60 -15.20
N THR A 255 13.48 2.66 -13.99
CA THR A 255 14.48 1.70 -13.53
C THR A 255 13.89 0.63 -12.61
N TRP A 256 12.74 0.89 -12.02
CA TRP A 256 12.03 -0.06 -11.17
C TRP A 256 10.56 0.31 -11.01
N LEU A 257 9.78 -0.68 -10.58
CA LEU A 257 8.40 -0.45 -10.13
C LEU A 257 8.07 -1.35 -8.95
N SER A 258 7.09 -0.90 -8.16
CA SER A 258 6.52 -1.66 -7.07
C SER A 258 5.01 -1.76 -7.25
N ALA A 259 4.47 -2.99 -7.25
CA ALA A 259 3.05 -3.22 -7.46
C ALA A 259 2.55 -4.42 -6.65
N GLY A 260 1.23 -4.57 -6.56
CA GLY A 260 0.61 -5.83 -6.12
C GLY A 260 0.56 -6.85 -7.26
N PRO A 261 0.45 -8.16 -6.97
CA PRO A 261 0.40 -9.21 -7.99
C PRO A 261 -0.64 -8.98 -9.08
N THR A 262 -1.82 -8.49 -8.72
CA THR A 262 -2.88 -8.17 -9.69
C THR A 262 -2.44 -7.12 -10.72
N LEU A 263 -1.75 -6.05 -10.29
CA LEU A 263 -1.26 -5.04 -11.22
C LEU A 263 -0.12 -5.58 -12.08
N HIS A 264 0.78 -6.40 -11.52
CA HIS A 264 1.80 -7.09 -12.32
C HIS A 264 1.16 -7.95 -13.40
N GLN A 265 0.12 -8.73 -13.07
CA GLN A 265 -0.61 -9.52 -14.07
C GLN A 265 -1.22 -8.63 -15.16
N MET A 266 -1.90 -7.55 -14.80
CA MET A 266 -2.51 -6.61 -15.75
C MET A 266 -1.48 -5.94 -16.68
N ILE A 267 -0.30 -5.65 -16.17
CA ILE A 267 0.83 -5.09 -16.95
C ILE A 267 1.36 -6.14 -17.92
N LEU A 268 1.58 -7.37 -17.46
CA LEU A 268 2.05 -8.48 -18.30
C LEU A 268 1.08 -8.81 -19.43
N ASP A 269 -0.23 -8.78 -19.17
CA ASP A 269 -1.27 -9.02 -20.18
C ASP A 269 -1.27 -7.97 -21.30
N LYS A 270 -0.56 -6.85 -21.11
CA LYS A 270 -0.37 -5.75 -22.06
C LYS A 270 1.08 -5.58 -22.50
N ALA A 271 1.94 -6.58 -22.24
CA ALA A 271 3.32 -6.55 -22.69
C ALA A 271 3.39 -6.41 -24.23
N ASP A 272 4.23 -5.50 -24.69
CA ASP A 272 4.47 -5.30 -26.12
C ASP A 272 5.81 -5.91 -26.57
N LYS A 273 6.01 -6.00 -27.90
CA LYS A 273 7.22 -6.62 -28.47
C LYS A 273 8.51 -5.82 -28.22
N ALA A 274 8.39 -4.54 -27.86
CA ALA A 274 9.57 -3.70 -27.60
C ALA A 274 10.17 -3.96 -26.21
N GLY A 275 9.47 -4.66 -25.34
CA GLY A 275 9.95 -5.07 -24.03
C GLY A 275 10.09 -3.92 -23.02
N PRO A 276 10.80 -4.18 -21.90
CA PRO A 276 11.03 -3.21 -20.84
C PRO A 276 12.03 -2.12 -21.24
N PRO A 277 12.11 -1.00 -20.50
CA PRO A 277 13.19 -0.04 -20.67
C PRO A 277 14.55 -0.72 -20.36
N ALA A 278 15.58 -0.36 -21.14
CA ALA A 278 16.93 -0.90 -20.97
C ALA A 278 17.53 -0.62 -19.58
N ALA A 279 17.06 0.44 -18.91
CA ALA A 279 17.50 0.83 -17.57
C ALA A 279 16.77 0.08 -16.44
N MET A 280 15.81 -0.82 -16.73
CA MET A 280 15.09 -1.57 -15.70
C MET A 280 16.07 -2.40 -14.88
N ARG A 281 16.02 -2.29 -13.55
CA ARG A 281 16.94 -2.97 -12.62
C ARG A 281 16.25 -4.12 -11.88
N PHE A 282 15.02 -3.90 -11.45
CA PHE A 282 14.23 -4.90 -10.73
C PHE A 282 12.73 -4.53 -10.75
N VAL A 283 11.89 -5.49 -10.45
CA VAL A 283 10.48 -5.29 -10.11
C VAL A 283 10.21 -5.81 -8.71
N ARG A 284 9.27 -5.19 -8.01
CA ARG A 284 8.95 -5.50 -6.63
C ARG A 284 7.46 -5.84 -6.47
N SER A 285 7.15 -6.94 -5.79
CA SER A 285 5.78 -7.34 -5.46
C SER A 285 5.51 -7.26 -3.97
N CYS A 286 4.36 -6.71 -3.59
CA CYS A 286 3.92 -6.63 -2.20
C CYS A 286 2.38 -6.56 -2.11
N SER A 287 1.84 -6.49 -0.90
CA SER A 287 0.42 -6.32 -0.55
C SER A 287 -0.44 -7.58 -0.62
N SER A 288 -0.03 -8.62 -1.32
CA SER A 288 -0.64 -9.95 -1.30
C SER A 288 0.38 -11.01 -1.73
N ALA A 289 0.08 -12.28 -1.49
CA ALA A 289 0.95 -13.38 -1.85
C ALA A 289 1.22 -13.41 -3.36
N LEU A 290 2.46 -13.67 -3.73
CA LEU A 290 2.94 -13.80 -5.10
C LEU A 290 2.98 -15.28 -5.50
N SER A 291 2.31 -15.66 -6.59
CA SER A 291 2.43 -17.01 -7.09
C SER A 291 3.77 -17.22 -7.82
N PRO A 292 4.41 -18.40 -7.70
CA PRO A 292 5.65 -18.71 -8.42
C PRO A 292 5.52 -18.50 -9.94
N ALA A 293 4.40 -18.90 -10.53
CA ALA A 293 4.14 -18.73 -11.96
C ALA A 293 4.11 -17.25 -12.38
N LEU A 294 3.51 -16.37 -11.59
CA LEU A 294 3.52 -14.93 -11.88
C LEU A 294 4.92 -14.33 -11.71
N MET A 295 5.67 -14.77 -10.70
CA MET A 295 7.06 -14.35 -10.51
C MET A 295 7.91 -14.71 -11.73
N GLU A 296 7.89 -15.97 -12.17
CA GLU A 296 8.64 -16.43 -13.32
C GLU A 296 8.26 -15.69 -14.62
N ARG A 297 6.98 -15.56 -14.91
CA ARG A 297 6.51 -14.80 -16.08
C ARG A 297 6.93 -13.34 -16.04
N THR A 298 6.93 -12.73 -14.85
CA THR A 298 7.38 -11.35 -14.68
C THR A 298 8.87 -11.23 -14.94
N GLU A 299 9.68 -12.10 -14.37
CA GLU A 299 11.13 -12.10 -14.60
C GLU A 299 11.48 -12.34 -16.08
N GLN A 300 10.79 -13.26 -16.75
CA GLN A 300 10.95 -13.48 -18.19
C GLN A 300 10.60 -12.24 -19.02
N ALA A 301 9.49 -11.56 -18.70
CA ALA A 301 9.02 -10.40 -19.47
C ALA A 301 9.90 -9.16 -19.28
N TYR A 302 10.43 -8.96 -18.07
CA TYR A 302 11.25 -7.79 -17.73
C TYR A 302 12.77 -8.04 -17.88
N GLY A 303 13.20 -9.30 -17.88
CA GLY A 303 14.62 -9.65 -17.90
C GLY A 303 15.39 -9.26 -16.62
N VAL A 304 14.67 -8.99 -15.52
CA VAL A 304 15.24 -8.54 -14.24
C VAL A 304 14.61 -9.27 -13.06
N PRO A 305 15.28 -9.29 -11.89
CA PRO A 305 14.73 -9.98 -10.72
C PRO A 305 13.42 -9.37 -10.22
N MET A 306 12.50 -10.23 -9.79
CA MET A 306 11.31 -9.86 -9.05
C MET A 306 11.51 -10.10 -7.55
N LEU A 307 11.31 -9.06 -6.74
CA LEU A 307 11.55 -9.09 -5.30
C LEU A 307 10.22 -9.10 -4.56
N GLU A 308 9.94 -10.19 -3.85
CA GLU A 308 8.77 -10.26 -2.98
C GLU A 308 9.08 -9.57 -1.65
N ALA A 309 8.12 -8.74 -1.19
CA ALA A 309 8.25 -7.96 0.04
C ALA A 309 6.95 -8.03 0.87
N TYR A 310 7.09 -7.82 2.16
CA TYR A 310 6.00 -7.77 3.11
C TYR A 310 5.94 -6.44 3.82
N GLY A 311 4.74 -5.91 3.96
CA GLY A 311 4.50 -4.64 4.60
C GLY A 311 3.06 -4.45 5.03
N MET A 312 2.85 -3.50 5.94
CA MET A 312 1.54 -3.11 6.42
C MET A 312 1.50 -1.61 6.72
N THR A 313 0.31 -1.05 6.83
CA THR A 313 0.12 0.38 7.11
C THR A 313 0.75 0.76 8.44
N GLU A 314 0.59 -0.07 9.46
CA GLU A 314 1.10 0.15 10.82
C GLU A 314 2.64 0.15 10.91
N ALA A 315 3.34 -0.35 9.88
CA ALA A 315 4.80 -0.31 9.76
C ALA A 315 5.30 0.74 8.75
N SER A 316 4.46 1.71 8.38
CA SER A 316 4.78 2.69 7.32
C SER A 316 5.21 2.04 6.01
N HIS A 317 4.74 0.87 5.72
CA HIS A 317 4.88 -0.03 4.60
C HIS A 317 5.82 -1.21 4.86
N GLN A 318 7.13 -1.12 4.49
CA GLN A 318 8.01 -2.28 4.34
C GLN A 318 8.58 -2.76 5.68
N MET A 319 8.46 -4.05 5.93
CA MET A 319 9.05 -4.75 7.09
C MET A 319 10.15 -5.71 6.65
N THR A 320 9.89 -6.49 5.59
CA THR A 320 10.86 -7.39 4.99
C THR A 320 10.83 -7.32 3.48
N SER A 321 11.91 -7.72 2.83
CA SER A 321 11.98 -7.93 1.39
C SER A 321 13.10 -8.89 1.02
N ASN A 322 12.92 -9.64 -0.07
CA ASN A 322 14.01 -10.33 -0.71
C ASN A 322 15.06 -9.30 -1.20
N PRO A 323 16.36 -9.59 -1.03
CA PRO A 323 17.43 -8.67 -1.43
C PRO A 323 17.66 -8.67 -2.94
N LEU A 324 18.37 -7.64 -3.42
CA LEU A 324 18.91 -7.63 -4.78
C LEU A 324 20.02 -8.69 -4.95
N PRO A 325 20.17 -9.29 -6.14
CA PRO A 325 21.35 -10.08 -6.47
C PRO A 325 22.66 -9.28 -6.26
N PRO A 326 23.77 -9.90 -5.84
CA PRO A 326 24.00 -11.36 -5.78
C PRO A 326 23.48 -12.04 -4.50
N ALA A 327 22.89 -11.31 -3.55
CA ALA A 327 22.34 -11.93 -2.37
C ALA A 327 21.17 -12.89 -2.75
N PRO A 328 21.03 -14.04 -2.04
CA PRO A 328 20.03 -15.04 -2.41
C PRO A 328 18.59 -14.51 -2.23
N ARG A 329 17.75 -14.77 -3.21
CA ARG A 329 16.30 -14.59 -3.15
C ARG A 329 15.65 -15.95 -2.95
N LEU A 330 14.82 -16.09 -1.94
CA LEU A 330 14.15 -17.36 -1.65
C LEU A 330 12.68 -17.29 -2.09
N PRO A 331 12.29 -18.02 -3.16
CA PRO A 331 10.90 -18.08 -3.58
C PRO A 331 9.98 -18.55 -2.46
N GLY A 332 8.81 -17.90 -2.32
CA GLY A 332 7.87 -18.18 -1.24
C GLY A 332 8.22 -17.50 0.09
N SER A 333 9.41 -16.90 0.23
CA SER A 333 9.70 -16.02 1.36
C SER A 333 9.41 -14.57 0.99
N VAL A 334 9.03 -13.79 2.00
CA VAL A 334 8.93 -12.33 1.89
C VAL A 334 10.23 -11.63 2.29
N GLY A 335 11.35 -12.37 2.29
CA GLY A 335 12.70 -11.90 2.45
C GLY A 335 13.15 -11.64 3.89
N ILE A 336 14.19 -10.82 4.01
CA ILE A 336 14.85 -10.47 5.27
C ILE A 336 14.34 -9.13 5.82
N PRO A 337 14.49 -8.86 7.14
CA PRO A 337 14.13 -7.59 7.76
C PRO A 337 14.81 -6.38 7.12
N THR A 338 14.06 -5.28 6.92
CA THR A 338 14.53 -4.05 6.28
C THR A 338 14.22 -2.82 7.14
N GLY A 339 15.16 -2.40 7.99
CA GLY A 339 14.99 -1.27 8.90
C GLY A 339 13.99 -1.50 10.04
N THR A 340 13.36 -2.67 10.07
CA THR A 340 12.41 -3.13 11.09
C THR A 340 12.91 -4.43 11.67
N GLN A 341 12.91 -4.58 12.98
CA GLN A 341 13.18 -5.87 13.63
C GLN A 341 11.95 -6.75 13.49
N VAL A 342 12.17 -8.01 13.16
CA VAL A 342 11.12 -9.02 13.00
C VAL A 342 11.45 -10.21 13.89
N ALA A 343 10.47 -10.70 14.61
CA ALA A 343 10.58 -11.93 15.42
C ALA A 343 9.28 -12.74 15.32
N ILE A 344 9.35 -13.98 15.75
CA ILE A 344 8.18 -14.84 15.87
C ILE A 344 7.88 -15.04 17.36
N SER A 345 6.61 -14.90 17.74
CA SER A 345 6.17 -15.08 19.12
C SER A 345 4.97 -16.03 19.24
N ASP A 346 4.82 -16.60 20.42
CA ASP A 346 3.58 -17.27 20.83
C ASP A 346 2.50 -16.26 21.26
N LYS A 347 1.32 -16.77 21.62
CA LYS A 347 0.19 -15.94 22.09
C LYS A 347 0.51 -15.14 23.37
N ALA A 348 1.41 -15.65 24.21
CA ALA A 348 1.83 -15.00 25.46
C ALA A 348 2.91 -13.93 25.24
N GLY A 349 3.42 -13.76 24.01
CA GLY A 349 4.48 -12.81 23.67
C GLY A 349 5.90 -13.36 23.93
N LYS A 350 6.05 -14.68 24.18
CA LYS A 350 7.36 -15.31 24.26
C LYS A 350 7.92 -15.53 22.86
N PHE A 351 9.16 -15.12 22.63
CA PHE A 351 9.84 -15.33 21.36
C PHE A 351 10.13 -16.82 21.12
N LEU A 352 9.90 -17.23 19.90
CA LEU A 352 10.12 -18.59 19.43
C LEU A 352 11.47 -18.70 18.69
N PRO A 353 12.11 -19.89 18.72
CA PRO A 353 13.36 -20.10 18.01
C PRO A 353 13.15 -20.12 16.48
N ASP A 354 14.26 -20.01 15.74
CA ASP A 354 14.29 -20.16 14.29
C ASP A 354 13.65 -21.49 13.86
N GLY A 355 12.86 -21.47 12.80
CA GLY A 355 12.09 -22.61 12.31
C GLY A 355 10.76 -22.88 13.03
N ALA A 356 10.49 -22.26 14.18
CA ALA A 356 9.21 -22.43 14.88
C ALA A 356 8.16 -21.43 14.35
N PRO A 357 6.95 -21.90 13.95
CA PRO A 357 5.89 -21.03 13.47
C PRO A 357 5.13 -20.35 14.61
N GLY A 358 4.78 -19.07 14.44
CA GLY A 358 4.03 -18.28 15.41
C GLY A 358 3.54 -16.98 14.84
N GLU A 359 3.16 -16.02 15.69
CA GLU A 359 2.78 -14.69 15.27
C GLU A 359 4.02 -13.87 14.89
N VAL A 360 3.98 -13.26 13.72
CA VAL A 360 4.99 -12.29 13.30
C VAL A 360 4.82 -11.02 14.13
N VAL A 361 5.89 -10.59 14.79
CA VAL A 361 5.91 -9.37 15.60
C VAL A 361 7.05 -8.47 15.16
N ILE A 362 6.84 -7.16 15.22
CA ILE A 362 7.76 -6.18 14.66
C ILE A 362 8.08 -5.07 15.66
N ARG A 363 9.26 -4.48 15.50
CA ARG A 363 9.70 -3.31 16.24
C ARG A 363 10.63 -2.47 15.37
N GLY A 364 10.44 -1.15 15.34
CA GLY A 364 11.34 -0.28 14.58
C GLY A 364 10.81 1.14 14.42
N PRO A 365 11.64 2.04 13.87
CA PRO A 365 11.28 3.45 13.73
C PRO A 365 10.12 3.70 12.76
N GLY A 366 9.83 2.76 11.84
CA GLY A 366 8.69 2.84 10.92
C GLY A 366 7.35 2.44 11.54
N VAL A 367 7.32 1.87 12.76
CA VAL A 367 6.09 1.37 13.39
C VAL A 367 5.28 2.53 13.98
N THR A 368 3.96 2.52 13.73
CA THR A 368 3.00 3.48 14.29
C THR A 368 3.03 3.49 15.82
N PRO A 369 2.74 4.62 16.49
CA PRO A 369 2.56 4.63 17.94
C PRO A 369 1.29 3.93 18.42
N GLY A 370 0.39 3.53 17.51
CA GLY A 370 -0.87 2.87 17.81
C GLY A 370 -2.03 3.34 16.94
N TYR A 371 -3.25 3.05 17.36
CA TYR A 371 -4.46 3.43 16.65
C TYR A 371 -5.07 4.71 17.25
N ALA A 372 -5.36 5.70 16.42
CA ALA A 372 -5.97 6.94 16.87
C ALA A 372 -7.37 6.68 17.46
N ASN A 373 -7.68 7.35 18.55
CA ASN A 373 -8.96 7.26 19.26
C ASN A 373 -9.36 5.83 19.69
N ASN A 374 -8.41 4.90 19.75
CA ASN A 374 -8.69 3.50 20.11
C ASN A 374 -7.59 2.91 21.02
N PRO A 375 -7.54 3.34 22.30
CA PRO A 375 -6.53 2.87 23.25
C PRO A 375 -6.62 1.37 23.54
N ALA A 376 -7.82 0.79 23.50
CA ALA A 376 -8.00 -0.65 23.70
C ALA A 376 -7.35 -1.45 22.57
N ALA A 377 -7.62 -1.10 21.31
CA ALA A 377 -6.98 -1.74 20.16
C ALA A 377 -5.46 -1.52 20.13
N THR A 378 -4.99 -0.37 20.62
CA THR A 378 -3.55 -0.10 20.76
C THR A 378 -2.93 -1.03 21.80
N ALA A 379 -3.55 -1.17 22.97
CA ALA A 379 -3.07 -2.07 24.02
C ALA A 379 -3.03 -3.54 23.58
N GLU A 380 -4.02 -4.00 22.80
CA GLU A 380 -4.03 -5.34 22.22
C GLU A 380 -2.95 -5.56 21.15
N ALA A 381 -2.61 -4.49 20.39
CA ALA A 381 -1.66 -4.56 19.30
C ALA A 381 -0.20 -4.59 19.75
N PHE A 382 0.10 -4.29 21.00
CA PHE A 382 1.46 -4.28 21.52
C PHE A 382 1.66 -5.21 22.72
N PHE A 383 2.85 -5.78 22.82
CA PHE A 383 3.41 -6.29 24.07
C PHE A 383 4.82 -5.73 24.25
N GLY A 384 5.05 -5.02 25.36
CA GLY A 384 6.23 -4.17 25.48
C GLY A 384 6.28 -3.16 24.33
N ASN A 385 7.37 -3.16 23.58
CA ASN A 385 7.56 -2.31 22.39
C ASN A 385 7.47 -3.09 21.05
N TRP A 386 6.90 -4.28 21.07
CA TRP A 386 6.68 -5.09 19.88
C TRP A 386 5.22 -5.00 19.41
N PHE A 387 5.03 -4.72 18.15
CA PHE A 387 3.73 -4.67 17.51
C PHE A 387 3.33 -6.05 16.96
N ARG A 388 2.14 -6.50 17.26
CA ARG A 388 1.53 -7.73 16.77
C ARG A 388 0.93 -7.51 15.39
N THR A 389 1.45 -8.19 14.38
CA THR A 389 0.94 -8.01 13.01
C THR A 389 -0.40 -8.70 12.76
N GLY A 390 -0.70 -9.72 13.57
CA GLY A 390 -1.83 -10.62 13.33
C GLY A 390 -1.58 -11.61 12.18
N ASP A 391 -0.38 -11.63 11.63
CA ASP A 391 0.03 -12.57 10.60
C ASP A 391 0.82 -13.72 11.25
N ARG A 392 0.61 -14.95 10.77
CA ARG A 392 1.35 -16.13 11.14
C ARG A 392 2.51 -16.36 10.17
N GLY A 393 3.67 -16.71 10.69
CA GLY A 393 4.84 -16.98 9.85
C GLY A 393 5.93 -17.74 10.60
N VAL A 394 7.02 -17.96 9.89
CA VAL A 394 8.21 -18.63 10.41
C VAL A 394 9.47 -17.94 9.87
N LEU A 395 10.45 -17.72 10.73
CA LEU A 395 11.81 -17.33 10.32
C LEU A 395 12.64 -18.59 10.07
N ARG A 396 13.38 -18.62 8.97
CA ARG A 396 14.35 -19.67 8.63
C ARG A 396 15.58 -19.00 8.05
N GLU A 397 16.70 -19.14 8.72
CA GLU A 397 17.98 -18.56 8.27
C GLU A 397 17.87 -17.04 7.98
N GLY A 398 17.07 -16.32 8.78
CA GLY A 398 16.83 -14.89 8.65
C GLY A 398 15.77 -14.49 7.61
N TYR A 399 15.23 -15.41 6.82
CA TYR A 399 14.14 -15.16 5.86
C TYR A 399 12.78 -15.44 6.51
N LEU A 400 11.84 -14.53 6.29
CA LEU A 400 10.46 -14.69 6.77
C LEU A 400 9.60 -15.37 5.70
N PHE A 401 8.89 -16.42 6.12
CA PHE A 401 7.86 -17.10 5.35
C PHE A 401 6.51 -16.85 6.01
N LEU A 402 5.54 -16.31 5.27
CA LEU A 402 4.20 -16.06 5.77
C LEU A 402 3.30 -17.26 5.51
N GLU A 403 2.57 -17.68 6.54
CA GLU A 403 1.58 -18.76 6.44
C GLU A 403 0.15 -18.20 6.27
N GLY A 404 -0.12 -16.95 6.67
CA GLY A 404 -1.40 -16.28 6.51
C GLY A 404 -1.80 -15.44 7.72
N ARG A 405 -3.05 -14.97 7.72
CA ARG A 405 -3.62 -14.21 8.84
C ARG A 405 -4.10 -15.13 9.95
N LEU A 406 -3.74 -14.85 11.20
CA LEU A 406 -4.19 -15.62 12.35
C LEU A 406 -5.72 -15.74 12.44
N LYS A 407 -6.44 -14.65 12.09
CA LYS A 407 -7.91 -14.61 12.10
C LYS A 407 -8.56 -15.25 10.87
N GLU A 408 -7.78 -15.60 9.85
CA GLU A 408 -8.24 -16.24 8.62
C GLU A 408 -7.85 -17.73 8.53
N MET A 409 -7.12 -18.24 9.53
CA MET A 409 -6.78 -19.66 9.61
C MET A 409 -8.06 -20.49 9.72
N ILE A 410 -8.15 -21.53 8.93
CA ILE A 410 -9.28 -22.48 8.96
C ILE A 410 -9.04 -23.47 10.09
N LEU A 411 -9.95 -23.52 11.05
CA LEU A 411 -9.81 -24.31 12.28
C LEU A 411 -10.56 -25.64 12.14
N ARG A 412 -9.87 -26.66 11.63
CA ARG A 412 -10.48 -27.97 11.38
C ARG A 412 -10.00 -29.04 12.37
N GLY A 413 -10.87 -29.46 13.29
CA GLY A 413 -10.58 -30.55 14.23
C GLY A 413 -9.35 -30.31 15.12
N GLY A 414 -9.04 -29.06 15.44
CA GLY A 414 -7.86 -28.66 16.21
C GLY A 414 -6.64 -28.29 15.35
N GLU A 415 -6.68 -28.57 14.05
CA GLU A 415 -5.63 -28.18 13.12
C GLU A 415 -5.85 -26.76 12.57
N ASN A 416 -4.78 -25.98 12.46
CA ASN A 416 -4.78 -24.65 11.85
C ASN A 416 -4.33 -24.77 10.39
N ILE A 417 -5.24 -24.59 9.44
CA ILE A 417 -4.95 -24.68 8.02
C ILE A 417 -4.79 -23.28 7.47
N ALA A 418 -3.64 -23.00 6.88
CA ALA A 418 -3.36 -21.76 6.20
C ALA A 418 -4.10 -21.71 4.84
N PRO A 419 -5.03 -20.76 4.60
CA PRO A 419 -5.70 -20.65 3.31
C PRO A 419 -4.71 -20.50 2.14
N ALA A 420 -3.62 -19.75 2.36
CA ALA A 420 -2.60 -19.49 1.33
C ALA A 420 -1.93 -20.77 0.82
N GLU A 421 -1.70 -21.76 1.67
CA GLU A 421 -1.13 -23.06 1.29
C GLU A 421 -2.03 -23.79 0.27
N VAL A 422 -3.33 -23.82 0.56
CA VAL A 422 -4.32 -24.46 -0.32
C VAL A 422 -4.50 -23.66 -1.62
N GLU A 423 -4.49 -22.33 -1.52
CA GLU A 423 -4.57 -21.41 -2.66
C GLU A 423 -3.38 -21.60 -3.62
N GLN A 424 -2.17 -21.73 -3.10
CA GLN A 424 -0.97 -21.98 -3.90
C GLN A 424 -1.06 -23.28 -4.68
N VAL A 425 -1.53 -24.35 -4.05
CA VAL A 425 -1.73 -25.63 -4.70
C VAL A 425 -2.80 -25.54 -5.78
N LEU A 426 -3.92 -24.90 -5.50
CA LEU A 426 -4.96 -24.68 -6.53
C LEU A 426 -4.42 -23.86 -7.72
N MET A 427 -3.67 -22.79 -7.44
CA MET A 427 -3.07 -21.93 -8.48
C MET A 427 -1.92 -22.60 -9.26
N SER A 428 -1.35 -23.70 -8.77
CA SER A 428 -0.38 -24.49 -9.54
C SER A 428 -1.03 -25.32 -10.64
N HIS A 429 -2.35 -25.53 -10.60
CA HIS A 429 -3.07 -26.21 -11.66
C HIS A 429 -3.21 -25.30 -12.90
N PRO A 430 -2.86 -25.74 -14.14
CA PRO A 430 -2.83 -24.89 -15.34
C PRO A 430 -4.14 -24.20 -15.68
N ALA A 431 -5.27 -24.82 -15.36
CA ALA A 431 -6.59 -24.26 -15.63
C ALA A 431 -7.00 -23.17 -14.61
N VAL A 432 -6.34 -23.04 -13.47
CA VAL A 432 -6.71 -22.08 -12.43
C VAL A 432 -5.99 -20.75 -12.67
N ARG A 433 -6.76 -19.67 -12.74
CA ARG A 433 -6.22 -18.32 -12.84
C ARG A 433 -6.00 -17.69 -11.47
N ASP A 434 -6.96 -17.91 -10.55
CA ASP A 434 -6.94 -17.32 -9.21
C ASP A 434 -7.73 -18.22 -8.26
N ALA A 435 -7.35 -18.24 -6.98
CA ALA A 435 -7.98 -19.08 -5.96
C ALA A 435 -8.11 -18.35 -4.64
N VAL A 436 -9.19 -18.65 -3.91
CA VAL A 436 -9.45 -18.15 -2.53
C VAL A 436 -10.00 -19.28 -1.70
N CYS A 437 -9.37 -19.55 -0.55
CA CYS A 437 -9.82 -20.56 0.39
C CYS A 437 -10.39 -19.91 1.67
N PHE A 438 -11.37 -20.55 2.26
CA PHE A 438 -12.06 -20.06 3.47
C PHE A 438 -12.65 -21.23 4.26
N GLY A 439 -12.91 -20.98 5.55
CA GLY A 439 -13.59 -21.93 6.43
C GLY A 439 -15.08 -22.01 6.09
N ILE A 440 -15.61 -23.23 6.05
CA ILE A 440 -17.05 -23.54 6.00
C ILE A 440 -17.39 -24.14 7.34
N ALA A 441 -18.33 -23.56 8.09
CA ALA A 441 -18.76 -24.06 9.38
C ALA A 441 -19.22 -25.52 9.31
N ASP A 442 -18.73 -26.36 10.22
CA ASP A 442 -19.04 -27.78 10.32
C ASP A 442 -19.25 -28.19 11.78
N ALA A 443 -20.33 -28.90 12.05
CA ALA A 443 -20.72 -29.28 13.42
C ALA A 443 -19.75 -30.26 14.10
N LYS A 444 -19.02 -31.07 13.32
CA LYS A 444 -18.10 -32.10 13.84
C LYS A 444 -16.66 -31.59 13.96
N TYR A 445 -16.21 -30.84 12.99
CA TYR A 445 -14.82 -30.43 12.87
C TYR A 445 -14.58 -28.94 13.16
N GLY A 446 -15.62 -28.17 13.49
CA GLY A 446 -15.59 -26.71 13.63
C GLY A 446 -15.65 -26.06 12.26
N GLU A 447 -14.64 -26.26 11.42
CA GLU A 447 -14.63 -25.79 10.03
C GLU A 447 -14.11 -26.87 9.07
N LEU A 448 -14.53 -26.77 7.81
CA LEU A 448 -14.00 -27.50 6.67
C LEU A 448 -13.40 -26.51 5.66
N VAL A 449 -12.48 -26.99 4.84
CA VAL A 449 -11.86 -26.14 3.81
C VAL A 449 -12.81 -25.98 2.63
N GLY A 450 -13.21 -24.76 2.32
CA GLY A 450 -13.89 -24.39 1.09
C GLY A 450 -12.97 -23.57 0.21
N ALA A 451 -13.22 -23.57 -1.11
CA ALA A 451 -12.49 -22.76 -2.07
C ALA A 451 -13.40 -22.15 -3.13
N ALA A 452 -12.98 -21.01 -3.66
CA ALA A 452 -13.51 -20.43 -4.89
C ALA A 452 -12.36 -20.18 -5.86
N VAL A 453 -12.57 -20.46 -7.14
CA VAL A 453 -11.56 -20.29 -8.18
C VAL A 453 -12.10 -19.50 -9.37
N THR A 454 -11.21 -18.81 -10.10
CA THR A 454 -11.47 -18.37 -11.46
C THR A 454 -10.58 -19.18 -12.41
N LEU A 455 -11.08 -19.48 -13.60
CA LEU A 455 -10.40 -20.38 -14.53
C LEU A 455 -9.85 -19.64 -15.75
N ASN A 456 -8.71 -20.10 -16.26
CA ASN A 456 -8.18 -19.73 -17.58
C ASN A 456 -8.82 -20.55 -18.71
N THR A 457 -9.07 -21.83 -18.42
CA THR A 457 -9.69 -22.82 -19.31
C THR A 457 -10.65 -23.68 -18.51
N ASP A 458 -11.65 -24.26 -19.15
CA ASP A 458 -12.59 -25.13 -18.47
C ASP A 458 -11.89 -26.29 -17.77
N ALA A 459 -12.27 -26.55 -16.56
CA ALA A 459 -11.79 -27.66 -15.75
C ALA A 459 -12.91 -28.27 -14.91
N GLN A 460 -12.89 -29.58 -14.76
CA GLN A 460 -13.79 -30.27 -13.85
C GLN A 460 -13.36 -30.05 -12.40
N ILE A 461 -14.30 -29.71 -11.52
CA ILE A 461 -14.00 -29.48 -10.08
C ILE A 461 -13.31 -30.69 -9.46
N ARG A 462 -13.69 -31.92 -9.90
CA ARG A 462 -13.06 -33.15 -9.43
C ARG A 462 -11.55 -33.19 -9.72
N ALA A 463 -11.13 -32.74 -10.91
CA ALA A 463 -9.71 -32.67 -11.26
C ALA A 463 -8.93 -31.71 -10.35
N LEU A 464 -9.53 -30.56 -9.96
CA LEU A 464 -8.93 -29.63 -9.04
C LEU A 464 -8.81 -30.21 -7.62
N ILE A 465 -9.82 -30.96 -7.15
CA ILE A 465 -9.78 -31.66 -5.86
C ILE A 465 -8.72 -32.76 -5.88
N ASP A 466 -8.64 -33.54 -6.95
CA ASP A 466 -7.63 -34.60 -7.08
C ASP A 466 -6.21 -34.02 -7.13
N HIS A 467 -6.00 -32.93 -7.84
CA HIS A 467 -4.74 -32.16 -7.80
C HIS A 467 -4.36 -31.70 -6.38
N CYS A 468 -5.33 -31.23 -5.60
CA CYS A 468 -5.09 -30.90 -4.18
C CYS A 468 -4.74 -32.16 -3.34
N ARG A 469 -5.35 -33.31 -3.60
CA ARG A 469 -5.06 -34.56 -2.89
C ARG A 469 -3.66 -35.08 -3.13
N GLU A 470 -3.08 -34.81 -4.27
CA GLU A 470 -1.71 -35.23 -4.61
C GLU A 470 -0.65 -34.41 -3.82
N GLN A 471 -0.99 -33.19 -3.40
CA GLN A 471 -0.01 -32.25 -2.84
C GLN A 471 -0.31 -31.84 -1.40
N LEU A 472 -1.51 -32.08 -0.89
CA LEU A 472 -1.94 -31.67 0.44
C LEU A 472 -2.34 -32.87 1.31
N ALA A 473 -2.11 -32.72 2.63
CA ALA A 473 -2.68 -33.65 3.59
C ALA A 473 -4.22 -33.68 3.49
N ALA A 474 -4.83 -34.86 3.67
CA ALA A 474 -6.25 -35.08 3.44
C ALA A 474 -7.18 -34.07 4.16
N PHE A 475 -6.79 -33.59 5.34
CA PHE A 475 -7.59 -32.62 6.10
C PHE A 475 -7.53 -31.20 5.52
N LYS A 476 -6.54 -30.87 4.67
CA LYS A 476 -6.39 -29.58 4.00
C LYS A 476 -7.11 -29.52 2.65
N VAL A 477 -7.47 -30.67 2.08
CA VAL A 477 -8.13 -30.75 0.76
C VAL A 477 -9.51 -30.09 0.84
N PRO A 478 -9.83 -29.15 -0.09
CA PRO A 478 -11.15 -28.53 -0.13
C PRO A 478 -12.27 -29.56 -0.31
N VAL A 479 -13.30 -29.49 0.54
CA VAL A 479 -14.51 -30.31 0.40
C VAL A 479 -15.45 -29.77 -0.65
N ARG A 480 -15.28 -28.48 -1.00
CA ARG A 480 -16.08 -27.77 -1.99
C ARG A 480 -15.22 -26.75 -2.72
N ILE A 481 -15.35 -26.70 -4.05
CA ILE A 481 -14.74 -25.67 -4.91
C ILE A 481 -15.86 -25.06 -5.76
N ASP A 482 -16.01 -23.75 -5.72
CA ASP A 482 -16.96 -22.99 -6.52
C ASP A 482 -16.22 -22.21 -7.62
N VAL A 483 -16.72 -22.25 -8.85
CA VAL A 483 -16.16 -21.46 -9.95
C VAL A 483 -16.88 -20.11 -9.98
N LEU A 484 -16.10 -19.02 -9.92
CA LEU A 484 -16.56 -17.66 -10.02
C LEU A 484 -16.07 -17.01 -11.32
N THR A 485 -16.79 -16.03 -11.82
CA THR A 485 -16.34 -15.21 -12.96
C THR A 485 -15.21 -14.29 -12.55
N GLU A 486 -15.26 -13.78 -11.32
CA GLU A 486 -14.24 -12.93 -10.72
C GLU A 486 -14.18 -13.12 -9.20
N ILE A 487 -13.01 -12.89 -8.62
CA ILE A 487 -12.80 -12.86 -7.17
C ILE A 487 -12.86 -11.41 -6.69
N PRO A 488 -13.79 -11.07 -5.75
CA PRO A 488 -13.89 -9.74 -5.17
C PRO A 488 -12.58 -9.27 -4.54
N ARG A 489 -12.13 -8.07 -4.93
CA ARG A 489 -10.90 -7.45 -4.44
C ARG A 489 -11.15 -6.03 -3.96
N THR A 490 -10.27 -5.55 -3.11
CA THR A 490 -10.19 -4.12 -2.77
C THR A 490 -9.61 -3.32 -3.95
N PRO A 491 -9.73 -1.99 -3.95
CA PRO A 491 -9.10 -1.13 -4.96
C PRO A 491 -7.58 -1.31 -5.08
N THR A 492 -6.93 -1.82 -4.04
CA THR A 492 -5.50 -2.14 -4.01
C THR A 492 -5.18 -3.56 -4.49
N GLY A 493 -6.19 -4.31 -4.98
CA GLY A 493 -6.04 -5.67 -5.48
C GLY A 493 -6.08 -6.78 -4.41
N LYS A 494 -6.25 -6.43 -3.12
CA LYS A 494 -6.31 -7.40 -2.03
C LYS A 494 -7.63 -8.17 -2.03
N ILE A 495 -7.57 -9.50 -1.92
CA ILE A 495 -8.73 -10.38 -1.88
C ILE A 495 -9.64 -10.07 -0.68
N GLN A 496 -10.95 -9.97 -0.93
CA GLN A 496 -11.98 -9.82 0.10
C GLN A 496 -12.55 -11.21 0.48
N ARG A 497 -11.74 -12.03 1.17
CA ARG A 497 -12.04 -13.44 1.50
C ARG A 497 -13.42 -13.63 2.12
N ARG A 498 -13.79 -12.80 3.09
CA ARG A 498 -15.11 -12.87 3.74
C ARG A 498 -16.25 -12.69 2.75
N LYS A 499 -16.13 -11.71 1.83
CA LYS A 499 -17.15 -11.47 0.81
C LYS A 499 -17.27 -12.63 -0.16
N VAL A 500 -16.15 -13.29 -0.48
CA VAL A 500 -16.15 -14.51 -1.30
C VAL A 500 -16.90 -15.63 -0.58
N ALA A 501 -16.60 -15.87 0.70
CA ALA A 501 -17.29 -16.89 1.50
C ALA A 501 -18.82 -16.64 1.57
N GLU A 502 -19.23 -15.39 1.80
CA GLU A 502 -20.64 -14.98 1.82
C GLU A 502 -21.34 -15.23 0.46
N LEU A 503 -20.68 -14.88 -0.67
CA LEU A 503 -21.21 -15.13 -2.01
C LEU A 503 -21.40 -16.62 -2.31
N VAL A 504 -20.44 -17.45 -1.91
CA VAL A 504 -20.50 -18.90 -2.10
C VAL A 504 -21.60 -19.53 -1.24
N GLN A 505 -21.77 -19.07 0.01
CA GLN A 505 -22.84 -19.55 0.88
C GLN A 505 -24.24 -19.22 0.33
N GLN A 506 -24.45 -18.00 -0.18
CA GLN A 506 -25.71 -17.59 -0.79
C GLN A 506 -26.07 -18.44 -2.00
N ARG A 507 -25.08 -18.78 -2.85
CA ARG A 507 -25.29 -19.70 -4.00
C ARG A 507 -25.61 -21.13 -3.57
N GLY A 508 -25.08 -21.58 -2.44
CA GLY A 508 -25.37 -22.91 -1.89
C GLY A 508 -26.77 -23.05 -1.31
N SER A 509 -27.35 -21.96 -0.81
CA SER A 509 -28.71 -21.93 -0.25
C SER A 509 -29.81 -21.84 -1.31
N GLN A 510 -29.44 -21.59 -2.57
CA GLN A 510 -30.36 -21.51 -3.73
C GLN A 510 -30.39 -22.78 -4.57
N ARG A 511 -29.57 -23.79 -4.25
CA ARG A 511 -29.57 -25.13 -4.85
C ARG A 511 -30.13 -26.17 -3.89
#